data_d6dffdd194fa699195068a4567681940
#
_entry.id   d6dffdd194fa699195068a4567681940
#
_cell.length_a   1.000
_cell.length_b   1.000
_cell.length_c   1.000
_cell.angle_alpha   90.00
_cell.angle_beta   90.00
_cell.angle_gamma   90.00
#
_symmetry.space_group_name_H-M   'P 1'
#
loop_
_entity.id
_entity.type
_entity.pdbx_description
1 polymer ?
#
loop_
_entity_poly.entity_id
_entity_poly.type
_entity_poly.pdbx_seq_one_letter_code
_entity_poly.pdbx_strand_id
1 'polypeptide(L)'
;MGESVIRGEGIGPRSDFTGGKVFDRVFAEGMALVEEAAAYLDGPGRTAAKDLAREASLTYASWSMDVTTRLMQAASWLVMQKAVRDGDMQPEEAMAKKYRMVREGPALDAGAQANSGLPDTFLRLVTETEALFDRICRIDADIYGGGQTQSPVNAQIERLKAAAETGAFDPLKVWRKAR
;
A
#
# COMPACT_ATOMS: atom_id res chain seq x y z
N MET A 1 -47.02 11.67 16.18
CA MET A 1 -45.79 11.11 16.82
C MET A 1 -44.98 10.46 15.73
N GLY A 2 -44.04 11.19 15.17
CA GLY A 2 -43.17 10.73 14.09
C GLY A 2 -41.77 10.58 14.64
N GLU A 3 -41.30 9.35 14.77
CA GLU A 3 -39.93 9.02 15.15
C GLU A 3 -39.02 9.18 13.94
N SER A 4 -38.27 10.27 13.93
CA SER A 4 -37.18 10.49 12.99
C SER A 4 -36.03 9.56 13.36
N VAL A 5 -35.88 8.46 12.61
CA VAL A 5 -34.68 7.63 12.63
C VAL A 5 -33.57 8.46 12.00
N ILE A 6 -32.72 9.04 12.84
CA ILE A 6 -31.44 9.63 12.44
C ILE A 6 -30.56 8.47 12.01
N ARG A 7 -30.45 8.24 10.69
CA ARG A 7 -29.40 7.43 10.08
C ARG A 7 -28.09 8.11 10.36
N GLY A 8 -27.33 7.60 11.33
CA GLY A 8 -25.94 7.98 11.53
C GLY A 8 -25.12 7.53 10.31
N GLU A 9 -24.88 8.48 9.41
CA GLU A 9 -23.84 8.32 8.39
C GLU A 9 -22.49 8.25 9.11
N GLY A 10 -22.02 7.04 9.33
CA GLY A 10 -20.65 6.79 9.72
C GLY A 10 -19.73 7.16 8.56
N ILE A 11 -19.28 8.43 8.53
CA ILE A 11 -18.20 8.89 7.66
C ILE A 11 -16.91 8.26 8.18
N GLY A 12 -16.64 7.03 7.72
CA GLY A 12 -15.40 6.33 8.01
C GLY A 12 -14.41 6.50 6.84
N PRO A 13 -13.11 6.28 7.04
CA PRO A 13 -12.07 6.43 6.01
C PRO A 13 -12.32 5.63 4.72
N ARG A 14 -13.25 4.67 4.74
CA ARG A 14 -13.69 3.90 3.56
C ARG A 14 -14.39 4.76 2.51
N SER A 15 -15.30 5.66 2.93
CA SER A 15 -16.10 6.46 2.00
C SER A 15 -15.25 7.47 1.24
N ASP A 16 -14.19 7.97 1.87
CA ASP A 16 -13.33 8.99 1.27
C ASP A 16 -12.39 8.42 0.20
N PHE A 17 -11.89 7.20 0.39
CA PHE A 17 -11.01 6.56 -0.59
C PHE A 17 -11.77 5.98 -1.78
N THR A 18 -12.80 5.15 -1.55
CA THR A 18 -13.52 4.46 -2.63
C THR A 18 -14.44 5.37 -3.42
N GLY A 19 -14.94 6.46 -2.82
CA GLY A 19 -15.82 7.43 -3.48
C GLY A 19 -15.11 8.57 -4.22
N GLY A 20 -13.77 8.67 -4.13
CA GLY A 20 -13.04 9.87 -4.54
C GLY A 20 -12.14 9.70 -5.76
N LYS A 21 -11.73 10.87 -6.31
CA LYS A 21 -10.72 10.99 -7.38
C LYS A 21 -9.38 10.32 -7.06
N VAL A 22 -9.11 10.08 -5.76
CA VAL A 22 -7.89 9.38 -5.30
C VAL A 22 -7.91 7.93 -5.73
N PHE A 23 -9.03 7.22 -5.54
CA PHE A 23 -9.19 5.85 -6.01
C PHE A 23 -9.04 5.74 -7.53
N ASP A 24 -9.71 6.61 -8.29
CA ASP A 24 -9.64 6.58 -9.76
C ASP A 24 -8.19 6.75 -10.26
N ARG A 25 -7.42 7.60 -9.60
CA ARG A 25 -6.00 7.81 -9.92
C ARG A 25 -5.17 6.57 -9.62
N VAL A 26 -5.31 5.99 -8.42
CA VAL A 26 -4.56 4.79 -8.02
C VAL A 26 -4.93 3.59 -8.88
N PHE A 27 -6.20 3.46 -9.25
CA PHE A 27 -6.69 2.42 -10.16
C PHE A 27 -6.08 2.57 -11.55
N ALA A 28 -6.16 3.76 -12.14
CA ALA A 28 -5.58 4.02 -13.46
C ALA A 28 -4.07 3.80 -13.49
N GLU A 29 -3.35 4.29 -12.47
CA GLU A 29 -1.90 4.11 -12.33
C GLU A 29 -1.54 2.63 -12.16
N GLY A 30 -2.28 1.89 -11.35
CA GLY A 30 -2.06 0.47 -11.13
C GLY A 30 -2.27 -0.35 -12.41
N MET A 31 -3.36 -0.11 -13.14
CA MET A 31 -3.63 -0.81 -14.40
C MET A 31 -2.60 -0.47 -15.47
N ALA A 32 -2.19 0.80 -15.59
CA ALA A 32 -1.15 1.21 -16.53
C ALA A 32 0.20 0.53 -16.23
N LEU A 33 0.57 0.41 -14.96
CA LEU A 33 1.81 -0.27 -14.57
C LEU A 33 1.76 -1.77 -14.84
N VAL A 34 0.60 -2.42 -14.68
CA VAL A 34 0.40 -3.83 -15.06
C VAL A 34 0.61 -4.02 -16.55
N GLU A 35 0.01 -3.16 -17.39
CA GLU A 35 0.14 -3.22 -18.84
C GLU A 35 1.60 -2.97 -19.29
N GLU A 36 2.26 -1.97 -18.70
CA GLU A 36 3.65 -1.65 -19.00
C GLU A 36 4.60 -2.79 -18.62
N ALA A 37 4.42 -3.37 -17.42
CA ALA A 37 5.24 -4.49 -16.98
C ALA A 37 5.04 -5.72 -17.87
N ALA A 38 3.82 -6.05 -18.24
CA ALA A 38 3.52 -7.16 -19.14
C ALA A 38 4.17 -6.94 -20.52
N ALA A 39 4.00 -5.77 -21.11
CA ALA A 39 4.59 -5.43 -22.40
C ALA A 39 6.13 -5.48 -22.36
N TYR A 40 6.73 -5.00 -21.27
CA TYR A 40 8.19 -5.04 -21.10
C TYR A 40 8.69 -6.48 -20.95
N LEU A 41 8.10 -7.27 -20.05
CA LEU A 41 8.56 -8.63 -19.76
C LEU A 41 8.38 -9.57 -20.95
N ASP A 42 7.32 -9.43 -21.73
CA ASP A 42 7.09 -10.23 -22.93
C ASP A 42 7.86 -9.76 -24.15
N GLY A 43 8.31 -8.51 -24.16
CA GLY A 43 9.00 -7.87 -25.27
C GLY A 43 10.47 -7.57 -25.01
N PRO A 44 10.82 -6.27 -24.80
CA PRO A 44 12.20 -5.82 -24.66
C PRO A 44 12.97 -6.49 -23.51
N GLY A 45 12.30 -6.73 -22.40
CA GLY A 45 12.88 -7.37 -21.22
C GLY A 45 13.32 -8.81 -21.49
N ARG A 46 12.53 -9.56 -22.26
CA ARG A 46 12.88 -10.93 -22.70
C ARG A 46 14.13 -10.93 -23.60
N THR A 47 14.31 -9.89 -24.40
CA THR A 47 15.50 -9.77 -25.25
C THR A 47 16.71 -9.40 -24.41
N ALA A 48 16.58 -8.39 -23.54
CA ALA A 48 17.65 -7.96 -22.65
C ALA A 48 18.15 -9.07 -21.71
N ALA A 49 17.23 -9.93 -21.26
CA ALA A 49 17.57 -11.05 -20.36
C ALA A 49 18.56 -12.07 -20.99
N LYS A 50 18.62 -12.16 -22.32
CA LYS A 50 19.55 -13.10 -23.02
C LYS A 50 21.00 -12.67 -22.94
N ASP A 51 21.24 -11.37 -22.80
CA ASP A 51 22.58 -10.77 -22.81
C ASP A 51 23.12 -10.55 -21.38
N LEU A 52 22.35 -10.92 -20.36
CA LEU A 52 22.74 -10.75 -18.96
C LEU A 52 23.80 -11.78 -18.54
N ALA A 53 24.74 -11.34 -17.72
CA ALA A 53 25.63 -12.24 -17.00
C ALA A 53 24.82 -13.21 -16.12
N ARG A 54 25.37 -14.39 -15.82
CA ARG A 54 24.65 -15.47 -15.12
C ARG A 54 23.99 -15.00 -13.81
N GLU A 55 24.69 -14.22 -13.01
CA GLU A 55 24.19 -13.71 -11.71
C GLU A 55 23.03 -12.73 -11.91
N ALA A 56 23.21 -11.75 -12.81
CA ALA A 56 22.16 -10.80 -13.18
C ALA A 56 20.94 -11.50 -13.79
N SER A 57 21.14 -12.55 -14.59
CA SER A 57 20.05 -13.34 -15.17
C SER A 57 19.21 -14.07 -14.11
N LEU A 58 19.83 -14.61 -13.07
CA LEU A 58 19.12 -15.25 -11.96
C LEU A 58 18.30 -14.23 -11.16
N THR A 59 18.89 -13.06 -10.85
CA THR A 59 18.20 -11.96 -10.18
C THR A 59 17.05 -11.44 -11.02
N TYR A 60 17.27 -11.24 -12.33
CA TYR A 60 16.23 -10.82 -13.26
C TYR A 60 15.03 -11.78 -13.28
N ALA A 61 15.30 -13.09 -13.37
CA ALA A 61 14.27 -14.11 -13.39
C ALA A 61 13.45 -14.12 -12.09
N SER A 62 14.11 -14.12 -10.93
CA SER A 62 13.45 -14.09 -9.62
C SER A 62 12.59 -12.82 -9.48
N TRP A 63 13.17 -11.66 -9.72
CA TRP A 63 12.48 -10.38 -9.56
C TRP A 63 11.36 -10.17 -10.56
N SER A 64 11.46 -10.74 -11.77
CA SER A 64 10.35 -10.72 -12.74
C SER A 64 9.12 -11.46 -12.21
N MET A 65 9.32 -12.58 -11.51
CA MET A 65 8.23 -13.31 -10.84
C MET A 65 7.64 -12.51 -9.69
N ASP A 66 8.50 -11.89 -8.87
CA ASP A 66 8.06 -11.06 -7.74
C ASP A 66 7.27 -9.85 -8.20
N VAL A 67 7.76 -9.11 -9.21
CA VAL A 67 7.04 -7.97 -9.83
C VAL A 67 5.68 -8.40 -10.34
N THR A 68 5.63 -9.50 -11.10
CA THR A 68 4.37 -10.02 -11.64
C THR A 68 3.39 -10.38 -10.53
N THR A 69 3.86 -11.08 -9.49
CA THR A 69 3.01 -11.48 -8.35
C THR A 69 2.45 -10.27 -7.62
N ARG A 70 3.27 -9.26 -7.33
CA ARG A 70 2.85 -8.04 -6.65
C ARG A 70 1.86 -7.22 -7.45
N LEU A 71 2.11 -7.08 -8.75
CA LEU A 71 1.18 -6.40 -9.65
C LEU A 71 -0.15 -7.13 -9.77
N MET A 72 -0.16 -8.46 -9.84
CA MET A 72 -1.40 -9.24 -9.84
C MET A 72 -2.18 -9.10 -8.53
N GLN A 73 -1.50 -9.11 -7.38
CA GLN A 73 -2.15 -8.87 -6.09
C GLN A 73 -2.73 -7.46 -6.02
N ALA A 74 -1.96 -6.45 -6.43
CA ALA A 74 -2.40 -5.06 -6.47
C ALA A 74 -3.61 -4.86 -7.39
N ALA A 75 -3.56 -5.40 -8.61
CA ALA A 75 -4.66 -5.34 -9.57
C ALA A 75 -5.92 -6.03 -9.05
N SER A 76 -5.79 -7.22 -8.46
CA SER A 76 -6.91 -7.96 -7.86
C SER A 76 -7.56 -7.16 -6.75
N TRP A 77 -6.77 -6.54 -5.87
CA TRP A 77 -7.28 -5.68 -4.80
C TRP A 77 -8.01 -4.45 -5.36
N LEU A 78 -7.42 -3.77 -6.35
CA LEU A 78 -8.04 -2.60 -6.99
C LEU A 78 -9.36 -2.94 -7.68
N VAL A 79 -9.43 -4.07 -8.40
CA VAL A 79 -10.67 -4.55 -9.03
C VAL A 79 -11.73 -4.87 -7.99
N MET A 80 -11.35 -5.52 -6.89
CA MET A 80 -12.26 -5.81 -5.78
C MET A 80 -12.80 -4.51 -5.15
N GLN A 81 -11.94 -3.50 -4.90
CA GLN A 81 -12.40 -2.21 -4.38
C GLN A 81 -13.33 -1.48 -5.37
N LYS A 82 -13.07 -1.61 -6.67
CA LYS A 82 -13.96 -1.10 -7.69
C LYS A 82 -15.33 -1.77 -7.63
N ALA A 83 -15.39 -3.10 -7.48
CA ALA A 83 -16.64 -3.84 -7.34
C ALA A 83 -17.44 -3.42 -6.10
N VAL A 84 -16.76 -3.15 -4.96
CA VAL A 84 -17.41 -2.60 -3.76
C VAL A 84 -18.00 -1.22 -4.03
N ARG A 85 -17.25 -0.34 -4.70
CA ARG A 85 -17.69 1.01 -5.06
C ARG A 85 -18.89 1.01 -6.00
N ASP A 86 -18.85 0.14 -7.00
CA ASP A 86 -19.90 0.06 -8.02
C ASP A 86 -21.16 -0.70 -7.49
N GLY A 87 -21.08 -1.27 -6.27
CA GLY A 87 -22.19 -1.98 -5.62
C GLY A 87 -22.32 -3.45 -6.03
N ASP A 88 -21.36 -3.97 -6.79
CA ASP A 88 -21.32 -5.36 -7.26
C ASP A 88 -20.84 -6.33 -6.17
N MET A 89 -20.21 -5.81 -5.11
CA MET A 89 -19.73 -6.56 -3.96
C MET A 89 -20.08 -5.84 -2.66
N GLN A 90 -20.53 -6.62 -1.65
CA GLN A 90 -20.79 -6.05 -0.33
C GLN A 90 -19.47 -5.73 0.41
N PRO A 91 -19.39 -4.60 1.15
CA PRO A 91 -18.19 -4.24 1.90
C PRO A 91 -17.74 -5.33 2.88
N GLU A 92 -18.67 -6.08 3.45
CA GLU A 92 -18.41 -7.17 4.40
C GLU A 92 -17.71 -8.36 3.72
N GLU A 93 -18.03 -8.64 2.46
CA GLU A 93 -17.36 -9.68 1.67
C GLU A 93 -15.92 -9.29 1.37
N ALA A 94 -15.68 -8.01 1.09
CA ALA A 94 -14.35 -7.48 0.84
C ALA A 94 -13.43 -7.53 2.08
N MET A 95 -14.00 -7.64 3.28
CA MET A 95 -13.24 -7.80 4.54
C MET A 95 -12.61 -9.18 4.67
N ALA A 96 -13.01 -10.17 3.87
CA ALA A 96 -12.50 -11.53 3.97
C ALA A 96 -10.96 -11.56 3.81
N LYS A 97 -10.31 -12.38 4.64
CA LYS A 97 -8.85 -12.50 4.69
C LYS A 97 -8.19 -12.75 3.32
N LYS A 98 -8.88 -13.48 2.44
CA LYS A 98 -8.39 -13.79 1.07
C LYS A 98 -8.21 -12.56 0.17
N TYR A 99 -8.87 -11.44 0.50
CA TYR A 99 -8.79 -10.19 -0.26
C TYR A 99 -7.84 -9.16 0.36
N ARG A 100 -7.22 -9.50 1.50
CA ARG A 100 -6.31 -8.59 2.20
C ARG A 100 -4.96 -8.57 1.52
N MET A 101 -4.35 -7.39 1.51
CA MET A 101 -2.99 -7.24 1.02
C MET A 101 -2.00 -7.80 2.03
N VAL A 102 -1.21 -8.77 1.61
CA VAL A 102 -0.16 -9.37 2.43
C VAL A 102 1.15 -9.33 1.64
N ARG A 103 2.17 -8.74 2.25
CA ARG A 103 3.51 -8.77 1.67
C ARG A 103 4.14 -10.14 1.96
N GLU A 104 4.40 -10.88 0.91
CA GLU A 104 5.18 -12.12 0.96
C GLU A 104 6.62 -11.82 0.51
N GLY A 105 7.58 -12.19 1.34
CA GLY A 105 8.99 -11.96 1.08
C GLY A 105 9.48 -10.52 1.33
N PRO A 106 10.78 -10.27 1.12
CA PRO A 106 11.39 -8.96 1.31
C PRO A 106 10.97 -7.98 0.22
N ALA A 107 11.10 -6.67 0.52
CA ALA A 107 10.99 -5.64 -0.51
C ALA A 107 12.13 -5.77 -1.53
N LEU A 108 11.83 -5.50 -2.80
CA LEU A 108 12.83 -5.46 -3.86
C LEU A 108 13.54 -4.11 -3.82
N ASP A 109 14.83 -4.11 -3.60
CA ASP A 109 15.65 -2.90 -3.55
C ASP A 109 16.41 -2.70 -4.87
N ALA A 110 15.74 -2.01 -5.81
CA ALA A 110 16.34 -1.66 -7.10
C ALA A 110 17.59 -0.80 -6.95
N GLY A 111 17.67 0.04 -5.91
CA GLY A 111 18.84 0.88 -5.63
C GLY A 111 20.08 0.05 -5.28
N ALA A 112 19.92 -1.02 -4.51
CA ALA A 112 21.01 -1.95 -4.19
C ALA A 112 21.53 -2.69 -5.43
N GLN A 113 20.73 -2.76 -6.51
CA GLN A 113 21.05 -3.44 -7.76
C GLN A 113 21.47 -2.51 -8.89
N ALA A 114 21.65 -1.22 -8.64
CA ALA A 114 21.97 -0.23 -9.68
C ALA A 114 23.23 -0.57 -10.51
N ASN A 115 24.17 -1.33 -9.92
CA ASN A 115 25.41 -1.74 -10.58
C ASN A 115 25.46 -3.25 -10.91
N SER A 116 24.33 -3.96 -10.84
CA SER A 116 24.28 -5.42 -11.05
C SER A 116 24.28 -5.85 -12.51
N GLY A 117 24.21 -4.90 -13.46
CA GLY A 117 24.04 -5.16 -14.89
C GLY A 117 22.58 -5.45 -15.30
N LEU A 118 21.62 -5.28 -14.40
CA LEU A 118 20.19 -5.34 -14.74
C LEU A 118 19.79 -4.13 -15.60
N PRO A 119 18.84 -4.29 -16.55
CA PRO A 119 18.38 -3.18 -17.38
C PRO A 119 17.74 -2.07 -16.55
N ASP A 120 18.06 -0.81 -16.83
CA ASP A 120 17.52 0.36 -16.11
C ASP A 120 15.98 0.41 -16.16
N THR A 121 15.39 0.06 -17.31
CA THR A 121 13.93 -0.02 -17.45
C THR A 121 13.33 -1.05 -16.49
N PHE A 122 13.99 -2.19 -16.29
CA PHE A 122 13.56 -3.20 -15.34
C PHE A 122 13.65 -2.69 -13.89
N LEU A 123 14.77 -2.06 -13.53
CA LEU A 123 14.95 -1.48 -12.19
C LEU A 123 13.92 -0.39 -11.89
N ARG A 124 13.55 0.43 -12.87
CA ARG A 124 12.46 1.39 -12.75
C ARG A 124 11.12 0.70 -12.48
N LEU A 125 10.76 -0.32 -13.27
CA LEU A 125 9.52 -1.10 -13.06
C LEU A 125 9.48 -1.74 -11.68
N VAL A 126 10.58 -2.27 -11.18
CA VAL A 126 10.70 -2.80 -9.82
C VAL A 126 10.39 -1.71 -8.80
N THR A 127 10.99 -0.53 -8.93
CA THR A 127 10.79 0.59 -8.01
C THR A 127 9.34 1.06 -7.99
N GLU A 128 8.73 1.22 -9.16
CA GLU A 128 7.33 1.66 -9.30
C GLU A 128 6.34 0.60 -8.76
N THR A 129 6.63 -0.68 -9.00
CA THR A 129 5.84 -1.80 -8.45
C THR A 129 5.87 -1.82 -6.92
N GLU A 130 7.05 -1.67 -6.33
CA GLU A 130 7.19 -1.61 -4.87
C GLU A 130 6.44 -0.42 -4.28
N ALA A 131 6.59 0.77 -4.88
CA ALA A 131 5.92 1.97 -4.42
C ALA A 131 4.38 1.85 -4.49
N LEU A 132 3.86 1.29 -5.58
CA LEU A 132 2.43 1.02 -5.74
C LEU A 132 1.94 0.00 -4.71
N PHE A 133 2.65 -1.11 -4.59
CA PHE A 133 2.30 -2.20 -3.65
C PHE A 133 2.26 -1.70 -2.20
N ASP A 134 3.27 -0.97 -1.77
CA ASP A 134 3.34 -0.38 -0.42
C ASP A 134 2.21 0.61 -0.16
N ARG A 135 1.87 1.43 -1.17
CA ARG A 135 0.75 2.36 -1.07
C ARG A 135 -0.56 1.62 -0.90
N ILE A 136 -0.81 0.57 -1.69
CA ILE A 136 -2.03 -0.25 -1.58
C ILE A 136 -2.09 -0.97 -0.24
N CYS A 137 -0.98 -1.55 0.25
CA CYS A 137 -0.92 -2.19 1.57
C CYS A 137 -1.30 -1.22 2.69
N ARG A 138 -0.85 0.05 2.63
CA ARG A 138 -1.23 1.08 3.60
C ARG A 138 -2.71 1.38 3.54
N ILE A 139 -3.25 1.59 2.33
CA ILE A 139 -4.68 1.86 2.13
C ILE A 139 -5.53 0.67 2.61
N ASP A 140 -5.13 -0.56 2.31
CA ASP A 140 -5.79 -1.77 2.78
C ASP A 140 -5.82 -1.84 4.32
N ALA A 141 -4.68 -1.54 4.95
CA ALA A 141 -4.59 -1.49 6.40
C ALA A 141 -5.48 -0.38 7.01
N ASP A 142 -5.54 0.80 6.38
CA ASP A 142 -6.38 1.90 6.83
C ASP A 142 -7.88 1.59 6.70
N ILE A 143 -8.28 0.90 5.62
CA ILE A 143 -9.68 0.55 5.37
C ILE A 143 -10.13 -0.62 6.24
N TYR A 144 -9.32 -1.67 6.35
CA TYR A 144 -9.72 -2.96 6.92
C TYR A 144 -9.00 -3.35 8.20
N GLY A 145 -7.95 -2.63 8.58
CA GLY A 145 -7.12 -2.92 9.75
C GLY A 145 -7.79 -2.67 11.11
N GLY A 146 -9.05 -2.27 11.13
CA GLY A 146 -9.85 -2.11 12.36
C GLY A 146 -9.30 -1.06 13.33
N GLY A 147 -8.62 -0.01 12.83
CA GLY A 147 -8.09 1.06 13.69
C GLY A 147 -6.87 0.67 14.53
N GLN A 148 -6.26 -0.49 14.28
CA GLN A 148 -5.06 -0.96 14.99
C GLN A 148 -3.75 -0.79 14.21
N THR A 149 -3.71 -0.05 13.14
CA THR A 149 -2.47 0.60 12.75
C THR A 149 -2.32 1.82 13.64
N GLN A 150 -1.80 1.61 14.84
CA GLN A 150 -1.17 2.69 15.57
C GLN A 150 -0.05 3.19 14.67
N SER A 151 -0.35 4.19 13.84
CA SER A 151 0.70 5.05 13.30
C SER A 151 1.61 5.34 14.49
N PRO A 152 2.94 5.20 14.37
CA PRO A 152 3.86 5.54 15.46
C PRO A 152 3.53 6.91 16.06
N VAL A 153 2.99 7.83 15.24
CA VAL A 153 2.51 9.15 15.62
C VAL A 153 1.25 9.08 16.50
N ASN A 154 0.26 8.25 16.15
CA ASN A 154 -0.96 8.09 16.96
C ASN A 154 -0.67 7.40 18.30
N ALA A 155 0.22 6.40 18.30
CA ALA A 155 0.69 5.78 19.54
C ALA A 155 1.43 6.79 20.43
N GLN A 156 2.16 7.72 19.83
CA GLN A 156 2.88 8.78 20.56
C GLN A 156 1.91 9.87 21.04
N ILE A 157 0.89 10.23 20.28
CA ILE A 157 -0.17 11.15 20.68
C ILE A 157 -0.99 10.55 21.84
N GLU A 158 -1.36 9.27 21.78
CA GLU A 158 -2.08 8.61 22.88
C GLU A 158 -1.23 8.50 24.16
N ARG A 159 0.08 8.25 24.03
CA ARG A 159 1.02 8.30 25.16
C ARG A 159 1.13 9.71 25.75
N LEU A 160 1.15 10.74 24.91
CA LEU A 160 1.18 12.14 25.35
C LEU A 160 -0.13 12.54 26.03
N LYS A 161 -1.29 12.11 25.50
CA LYS A 161 -2.59 12.32 26.15
C LYS A 161 -2.66 11.63 27.50
N ALA A 162 -2.29 10.34 27.56
CA ALA A 162 -2.26 9.60 28.83
C ALA A 162 -1.29 10.22 29.85
N ALA A 163 -0.13 10.72 29.42
CA ALA A 163 0.81 11.42 30.29
C ALA A 163 0.28 12.79 30.75
N ALA A 164 -0.50 13.48 29.93
CA ALA A 164 -1.17 14.73 30.31
C ALA A 164 -2.31 14.50 31.31
N GLU A 165 -3.13 13.44 31.10
CA GLU A 165 -4.23 13.06 31.99
C GLU A 165 -3.74 12.55 33.35
N THR A 166 -2.61 11.86 33.39
CA THR A 166 -2.01 11.38 34.65
C THR A 166 -1.20 12.44 35.40
N GLY A 167 -1.12 13.67 34.85
CA GLY A 167 -0.35 14.77 35.48
C GLY A 167 1.16 14.51 35.54
N ALA A 168 1.66 13.49 34.85
CA ALA A 168 3.08 13.13 34.82
C ALA A 168 3.92 14.14 34.02
N PHE A 169 3.29 14.96 33.20
CA PHE A 169 3.94 16.02 32.43
C PHE A 169 3.45 17.40 32.94
N ASP A 170 4.16 17.96 33.93
CA ASP A 170 4.00 19.35 34.33
C ASP A 170 5.16 20.18 33.76
N PRO A 171 4.92 20.94 32.64
CA PRO A 171 5.96 21.74 32.01
C PRO A 171 6.55 22.80 32.94
N LEU A 172 5.82 23.18 33.98
CA LEU A 172 6.25 24.19 34.95
C LEU A 172 7.20 23.64 36.02
N LYS A 173 7.24 22.32 36.24
CA LYS A 173 8.20 21.70 37.17
C LYS A 173 9.64 21.80 36.70
N VAL A 174 9.86 21.78 35.36
CA VAL A 174 11.19 21.91 34.78
C VAL A 174 11.74 23.34 35.01
N TRP A 175 10.86 24.35 34.91
CA TRP A 175 11.23 25.74 35.11
C TRP A 175 11.48 26.11 36.58
N ARG A 176 10.79 25.45 37.52
CA ARG A 176 11.00 25.70 38.98
C ARG A 176 12.30 25.13 39.53
N LYS A 177 12.91 24.15 38.83
CA LYS A 177 14.16 23.51 39.28
C LYS A 177 15.42 24.21 38.78
N ALA A 178 15.27 25.23 37.95
CA ALA A 178 16.37 26.01 37.34
C ALA A 178 16.58 27.41 37.96
N ARG A 179 15.99 27.65 39.16
CA ARG A 179 16.30 28.84 39.97
C ARG A 179 16.92 28.45 41.30
#